data_7ca637f685e734325601731b0210b4af
#
_entry.id   7ca637f685e734325601731b0210b4af
#
_cell.length_a   1.000
_cell.length_b   1.000
_cell.length_c   1.000
_cell.angle_alpha   90.00
_cell.angle_beta   90.00
_cell.angle_gamma   90.00
#
_symmetry.space_group_name_H-M   'P 1'
#
loop_
_entity.id
_entity.type
_entity.pdbx_description
1 polymer ?
#
loop_
_entity_poly.entity_id
_entity_poly.type
_entity_poly.pdbx_seq_one_letter_code
_entity_poly.pdbx_strand_id
1 'polypeptide(L)'
;MITTERLHLRPWREEDKPVFHALANTPAMMEHFGGPVPQAKHDAIVDRMIDQQARNGHCMWVVEIRETGEMAGVCGLRIGGHPNTPVPEELEIGWRIGEKFWGQGIAREAAQASMAWGWANTDRPRIAAWTVIDNKPSWGLMKRLGMVRREDLDFRHPDYAEGDPFGAMIVYTIDRPA
;
A
#
# COMPACT_ATOMS: atom_id res chain seq x y z
N MET A 1 1.29 5.05 -16.02
CA MET A 1 2.20 3.90 -15.83
C MET A 1 3.56 4.44 -15.40
N ILE A 2 4.17 3.83 -14.37
CA ILE A 2 5.51 4.17 -13.88
C ILE A 2 6.44 3.03 -14.28
N THR A 3 7.62 3.36 -14.77
CA THR A 3 8.63 2.36 -15.15
C THR A 3 9.91 2.62 -14.38
N THR A 4 10.47 1.58 -13.77
CA THR A 4 11.76 1.60 -13.08
C THR A 4 12.75 0.68 -13.80
N GLU A 5 13.89 0.41 -13.18
CA GLU A 5 14.87 -0.54 -13.72
C GLU A 5 14.28 -1.95 -13.88
N ARG A 6 13.55 -2.44 -12.86
CA ARG A 6 13.05 -3.82 -12.80
C ARG A 6 11.53 -3.94 -12.90
N LEU A 7 10.77 -2.82 -12.73
CA LEU A 7 9.33 -2.88 -12.50
C LEU A 7 8.54 -2.03 -13.50
N HIS A 8 7.32 -2.48 -13.77
CA HIS A 8 6.23 -1.66 -14.25
C HIS A 8 5.18 -1.54 -13.15
N LEU A 9 4.81 -0.30 -12.79
CA LEU A 9 3.64 -0.03 -11.97
C LEU A 9 2.54 0.43 -12.91
N ARG A 10 1.50 -0.38 -13.05
CA ARG A 10 0.41 -0.18 -14.02
C ARG A 10 -0.97 -0.18 -13.38
N PRO A 11 -1.96 0.43 -14.03
CA PRO A 11 -3.36 0.30 -13.63
C PRO A 11 -3.80 -1.17 -13.57
N TRP A 12 -4.82 -1.40 -12.76
CA TRP A 12 -5.47 -2.70 -12.64
C TRP A 12 -6.29 -3.06 -13.88
N ARG A 13 -6.47 -4.37 -14.08
CA ARG A 13 -7.35 -4.98 -15.05
C ARG A 13 -8.22 -6.03 -14.36
N GLU A 14 -9.36 -6.39 -14.94
CA GLU A 14 -10.24 -7.41 -14.36
C GLU A 14 -9.55 -8.78 -14.22
N GLU A 15 -8.71 -9.15 -15.16
CA GLU A 15 -7.92 -10.39 -15.13
C GLU A 15 -6.89 -10.47 -14.01
N ASP A 16 -6.57 -9.34 -13.37
CA ASP A 16 -5.65 -9.31 -12.23
C ASP A 16 -6.26 -9.86 -10.93
N LYS A 17 -7.58 -9.85 -10.81
CA LYS A 17 -8.31 -10.25 -9.58
C LYS A 17 -7.90 -11.63 -9.06
N PRO A 18 -8.02 -12.72 -9.85
CA PRO A 18 -7.63 -14.05 -9.37
C PRO A 18 -6.13 -14.16 -9.07
N VAL A 19 -5.28 -13.49 -9.86
CA VAL A 19 -3.83 -13.49 -9.65
C VAL A 19 -3.47 -12.80 -8.33
N PHE A 20 -4.06 -11.62 -8.09
CA PHE A 20 -3.87 -10.89 -6.85
C PHE A 20 -4.38 -11.68 -5.64
N HIS A 21 -5.55 -12.30 -5.73
CA HIS A 21 -6.07 -13.12 -4.65
C HIS A 21 -5.11 -14.28 -4.30
N ALA A 22 -4.64 -15.02 -5.28
CA ALA A 22 -3.70 -16.13 -5.07
C ALA A 22 -2.40 -15.65 -4.43
N LEU A 23 -1.86 -14.51 -4.88
CA LEU A 23 -0.62 -13.92 -4.38
C LEU A 23 -0.75 -13.34 -2.97
N ALA A 24 -1.85 -12.64 -2.69
CA ALA A 24 -2.00 -11.83 -1.48
C ALA A 24 -2.70 -12.56 -0.32
N ASN A 25 -3.26 -13.76 -0.54
CA ASN A 25 -4.11 -14.47 0.43
C ASN A 25 -3.44 -15.67 1.09
N THR A 26 -2.11 -15.70 1.13
CA THR A 26 -1.41 -16.73 1.89
C THR A 26 -1.42 -16.41 3.39
N PRO A 27 -1.26 -17.39 4.29
CA PRO A 27 -1.19 -17.13 5.73
C PRO A 27 -0.14 -16.07 6.10
N ALA A 28 1.05 -16.11 5.50
CA ALA A 28 2.11 -15.15 5.77
C ALA A 28 1.76 -13.74 5.27
N MET A 29 1.16 -13.62 4.08
CA MET A 29 0.72 -12.33 3.54
C MET A 29 -0.41 -11.70 4.37
N MET A 30 -1.24 -12.53 5.00
CA MET A 30 -2.42 -12.10 5.76
C MET A 30 -2.20 -12.09 7.28
N GLU A 31 -0.99 -12.38 7.75
CA GLU A 31 -0.64 -12.44 9.17
C GLU A 31 -1.07 -11.18 9.96
N HIS A 32 -0.87 -10.00 9.35
CA HIS A 32 -1.19 -8.71 9.97
C HIS A 32 -2.56 -8.14 9.57
N PHE A 33 -3.42 -8.97 8.95
CA PHE A 33 -4.75 -8.59 8.47
C PHE A 33 -5.87 -9.49 9.01
N GLY A 34 -5.57 -10.33 10.01
CA GLY A 34 -6.55 -11.25 10.61
C GLY A 34 -6.68 -12.59 9.89
N GLY A 35 -5.77 -12.93 8.98
CA GLY A 35 -5.75 -14.21 8.25
C GLY A 35 -6.41 -14.17 6.87
N PRO A 36 -6.32 -15.29 6.12
CA PRO A 36 -6.88 -15.40 4.78
C PRO A 36 -8.38 -15.11 4.71
N VAL A 37 -8.80 -14.52 3.60
CA VAL A 37 -10.18 -14.07 3.37
C VAL A 37 -10.75 -14.68 2.08
N PRO A 38 -12.09 -14.73 1.90
CA PRO A 38 -12.71 -15.11 0.63
C PRO A 38 -12.29 -14.17 -0.52
N GLN A 39 -12.20 -14.71 -1.73
CA GLN A 39 -11.79 -13.96 -2.94
C GLN A 39 -12.59 -12.66 -3.13
N ALA A 40 -13.87 -12.66 -2.89
CA ALA A 40 -14.73 -11.47 -3.00
C ALA A 40 -14.23 -10.25 -2.18
N LYS A 41 -13.49 -10.47 -1.08
CA LYS A 41 -12.86 -9.38 -0.33
C LYS A 41 -11.71 -8.73 -1.10
N HIS A 42 -10.88 -9.54 -1.77
CA HIS A 42 -9.81 -9.03 -2.63
C HIS A 42 -10.36 -8.41 -3.91
N ASP A 43 -11.39 -8.99 -4.51
CA ASP A 43 -12.06 -8.41 -5.68
C ASP A 43 -12.58 -7.01 -5.38
N ALA A 44 -13.23 -6.82 -4.22
CA ALA A 44 -13.68 -5.50 -3.78
C ALA A 44 -12.54 -4.49 -3.53
N ILE A 45 -11.34 -4.97 -3.16
CA ILE A 45 -10.15 -4.10 -3.08
C ILE A 45 -9.74 -3.67 -4.49
N VAL A 46 -9.69 -4.58 -5.45
CA VAL A 46 -9.33 -4.29 -6.84
C VAL A 46 -10.33 -3.30 -7.45
N ASP A 47 -11.63 -3.51 -7.27
CA ASP A 47 -12.68 -2.60 -7.76
C ASP A 47 -12.48 -1.18 -7.22
N ARG A 48 -12.17 -1.04 -5.93
CA ARG A 48 -11.84 0.27 -5.34
C ARG A 48 -10.58 0.89 -5.94
N MET A 49 -9.56 0.11 -6.29
CA MET A 49 -8.33 0.64 -6.90
C MET A 49 -8.61 1.11 -8.33
N ILE A 50 -9.40 0.38 -9.12
CA ILE A 50 -9.85 0.79 -10.45
C ILE A 50 -10.63 2.10 -10.38
N ASP A 51 -11.55 2.20 -9.44
CA ASP A 51 -12.37 3.40 -9.22
C ASP A 51 -11.52 4.61 -8.77
N GLN A 52 -10.58 4.41 -7.84
CA GLN A 52 -9.64 5.47 -7.43
C GLN A 52 -8.74 5.93 -8.58
N GLN A 53 -8.24 5.01 -9.42
CA GLN A 53 -7.49 5.36 -10.62
C GLN A 53 -8.32 6.24 -11.56
N ALA A 54 -9.59 5.92 -11.75
CA ALA A 54 -10.47 6.69 -12.63
C ALA A 54 -10.77 8.09 -12.09
N ARG A 55 -10.97 8.21 -10.76
CA ARG A 55 -11.32 9.50 -10.11
C ARG A 55 -10.12 10.41 -9.86
N ASN A 56 -9.00 9.83 -9.41
CA ASN A 56 -7.86 10.59 -8.88
C ASN A 56 -6.65 10.56 -9.81
N GLY A 57 -6.68 9.76 -10.89
CA GLY A 57 -5.52 9.55 -11.76
C GLY A 57 -4.45 8.63 -11.17
N HIS A 58 -4.64 8.14 -9.95
CA HIS A 58 -3.70 7.25 -9.26
C HIS A 58 -4.43 6.26 -8.33
N CYS A 59 -3.74 5.17 -8.00
CA CYS A 59 -4.18 4.17 -7.04
C CYS A 59 -2.95 3.42 -6.48
N MET A 60 -3.16 2.39 -5.68
CA MET A 60 -2.13 1.37 -5.49
C MET A 60 -2.09 0.52 -6.77
N TRP A 61 -1.04 0.69 -7.57
CA TRP A 61 -0.86 0.06 -8.87
C TRP A 61 -0.43 -1.40 -8.73
N VAL A 62 -0.70 -2.19 -9.76
CA VAL A 62 -0.09 -3.50 -9.93
C VAL A 62 1.41 -3.32 -10.16
N VAL A 63 2.22 -4.03 -9.39
CA VAL A 63 3.67 -4.12 -9.56
C VAL A 63 3.98 -5.36 -10.39
N GLU A 64 4.52 -5.15 -11.58
CA GLU A 64 4.84 -6.20 -12.54
C GLU A 64 6.36 -6.24 -12.76
N ILE A 65 6.95 -7.44 -12.77
CA ILE A 65 8.37 -7.62 -13.09
C ILE A 65 8.54 -7.44 -14.61
N ARG A 66 9.38 -6.50 -15.02
CA ARG A 66 9.56 -6.14 -16.43
C ARG A 66 10.06 -7.31 -17.29
N GLU A 67 10.95 -8.10 -16.76
CA GLU A 67 11.58 -9.20 -17.49
C GLU A 67 10.58 -10.32 -17.80
N THR A 68 9.66 -10.62 -16.88
CA THR A 68 8.78 -11.79 -16.96
C THR A 68 7.31 -11.47 -17.19
N GLY A 69 6.89 -10.23 -16.95
CA GLY A 69 5.47 -9.85 -16.93
C GLY A 69 4.71 -10.39 -15.71
N GLU A 70 5.40 -11.00 -14.75
CA GLU A 70 4.78 -11.59 -13.57
C GLU A 70 4.35 -10.51 -12.57
N MET A 71 3.13 -10.61 -12.02
CA MET A 71 2.67 -9.77 -10.93
C MET A 71 3.46 -10.07 -9.66
N ALA A 72 4.25 -9.11 -9.21
CA ALA A 72 4.95 -9.19 -7.93
C ALA A 72 4.08 -8.76 -6.74
N GLY A 73 3.02 -8.03 -6.98
CA GLY A 73 2.14 -7.51 -5.96
C GLY A 73 1.54 -6.16 -6.32
N VAL A 74 1.35 -5.32 -5.30
CA VAL A 74 0.80 -3.98 -5.47
C VAL A 74 1.60 -2.97 -4.67
N CYS A 75 1.75 -1.77 -5.22
CA CYS A 75 2.32 -0.63 -4.53
C CYS A 75 1.84 0.67 -5.17
N GLY A 76 1.62 1.71 -4.37
CA GLY A 76 1.26 3.00 -4.92
C GLY A 76 0.61 3.92 -3.91
N LEU A 77 -0.03 4.94 -4.44
CA LEU A 77 -0.62 6.03 -3.70
C LEU A 77 -2.14 6.01 -3.86
N ARG A 78 -2.83 6.21 -2.76
CA ARG A 78 -4.28 6.41 -2.78
C ARG A 78 -4.67 7.57 -1.87
N ILE A 79 -5.85 8.12 -2.06
CA ILE A 79 -6.46 8.94 -1.03
C ILE A 79 -7.01 7.99 0.02
N GLY A 80 -6.34 7.96 1.14
CA GLY A 80 -6.64 7.11 2.29
C GLY A 80 -7.02 7.92 3.50
N GLY A 81 -7.12 7.25 4.65
CA GLY A 81 -7.54 7.85 5.91
C GLY A 81 -9.00 7.56 6.25
N HIS A 82 -9.38 7.99 7.42
CA HIS A 82 -10.72 7.72 7.94
C HIS A 82 -11.28 8.98 8.63
N PRO A 83 -12.52 9.39 8.33
CA PRO A 83 -13.21 10.44 9.08
C PRO A 83 -13.17 10.13 10.59
N ASN A 84 -13.06 11.16 11.41
CA ASN A 84 -12.97 11.06 12.88
C ASN A 84 -11.70 10.38 13.41
N THR A 85 -10.63 10.33 12.62
CA THR A 85 -9.28 9.96 13.04
C THR A 85 -8.31 11.12 12.82
N PRO A 86 -7.08 11.08 13.39
CA PRO A 86 -6.05 12.09 13.10
C PRO A 86 -5.56 12.10 11.65
N VAL A 87 -5.98 11.12 10.85
CA VAL A 87 -5.68 10.98 9.41
C VAL A 87 -6.97 10.92 8.58
N PRO A 88 -7.80 11.99 8.55
CA PRO A 88 -9.11 11.95 7.92
C PRO A 88 -9.05 11.79 6.40
N GLU A 89 -8.03 12.37 5.77
CA GLU A 89 -7.79 12.30 4.33
C GLU A 89 -6.29 12.55 4.04
N GLU A 90 -5.56 11.50 3.71
CA GLU A 90 -4.13 11.56 3.45
C GLU A 90 -3.78 11.01 2.05
N LEU A 91 -2.67 11.48 1.48
CA LEU A 91 -2.03 10.76 0.40
C LEU A 91 -1.29 9.57 1.01
N GLU A 92 -1.96 8.42 1.02
CA GLU A 92 -1.44 7.20 1.63
C GLU A 92 -0.61 6.42 0.63
N ILE A 93 0.60 6.03 1.06
CA ILE A 93 1.39 5.03 0.36
C ILE A 93 1.20 3.66 1.01
N GLY A 94 1.00 2.64 0.18
CA GLY A 94 0.90 1.26 0.64
C GLY A 94 1.56 0.28 -0.32
N TRP A 95 1.84 -0.91 0.19
CA TRP A 95 2.42 -2.02 -0.56
C TRP A 95 1.97 -3.36 -0.02
N ARG A 96 1.86 -4.33 -0.93
CA ARG A 96 1.66 -5.75 -0.62
C ARG A 96 2.37 -6.55 -1.70
N ILE A 97 3.57 -7.02 -1.40
CA ILE A 97 4.45 -7.76 -2.31
C ILE A 97 4.45 -9.23 -1.92
N GLY A 98 4.22 -10.12 -2.88
CA GLY A 98 4.13 -11.55 -2.65
C GLY A 98 5.42 -12.16 -2.09
N GLU A 99 5.28 -13.21 -1.29
CA GLU A 99 6.38 -13.86 -0.56
C GLU A 99 7.56 -14.22 -1.44
N LYS A 100 7.30 -14.70 -2.65
CA LYS A 100 8.34 -15.04 -3.66
C LYS A 100 9.33 -13.90 -3.92
N PHE A 101 8.91 -12.67 -3.73
CA PHE A 101 9.68 -11.46 -4.03
C PHE A 101 10.23 -10.74 -2.78
N TRP A 102 10.06 -11.32 -1.60
CA TRP A 102 10.58 -10.74 -0.37
C TRP A 102 12.11 -10.75 -0.34
N GLY A 103 12.71 -9.80 0.35
CA GLY A 103 14.17 -9.67 0.48
C GLY A 103 14.90 -9.16 -0.77
N GLN A 104 14.20 -8.99 -1.91
CA GLN A 104 14.79 -8.60 -3.20
C GLN A 104 14.76 -7.09 -3.48
N GLY A 105 14.26 -6.29 -2.56
CA GLY A 105 14.17 -4.84 -2.71
C GLY A 105 13.00 -4.34 -3.57
N ILE A 106 12.14 -5.22 -4.09
CA ILE A 106 11.00 -4.89 -4.96
C ILE A 106 10.06 -3.88 -4.32
N ALA A 107 9.67 -4.09 -3.05
CA ALA A 107 8.79 -3.16 -2.34
C ALA A 107 9.41 -1.76 -2.20
N ARG A 108 10.74 -1.68 -1.95
CA ARG A 108 11.44 -0.40 -1.84
C ARG A 108 11.48 0.35 -3.16
N GLU A 109 11.84 -0.33 -4.24
CA GLU A 109 11.91 0.25 -5.58
C GLU A 109 10.55 0.78 -6.03
N ALA A 110 9.49 -0.02 -5.87
CA ALA A 110 8.13 0.37 -6.18
C ALA A 110 7.65 1.57 -5.34
N ALA A 111 7.94 1.56 -4.04
CA ALA A 111 7.55 2.65 -3.14
C ALA A 111 8.29 3.96 -3.46
N GLN A 112 9.60 3.91 -3.72
CA GLN A 112 10.37 5.09 -4.13
C GLN A 112 9.83 5.69 -5.43
N ALA A 113 9.53 4.86 -6.43
CA ALA A 113 8.95 5.31 -7.68
C ALA A 113 7.54 5.90 -7.51
N SER A 114 6.72 5.29 -6.65
CA SER A 114 5.38 5.80 -6.30
C SER A 114 5.46 7.15 -5.58
N MET A 115 6.37 7.32 -4.63
CA MET A 115 6.58 8.60 -3.93
C MET A 115 7.04 9.69 -4.89
N ALA A 116 8.02 9.39 -5.76
CA ALA A 116 8.50 10.34 -6.77
C ALA A 116 7.35 10.78 -7.71
N TRP A 117 6.51 9.83 -8.13
CA TRP A 117 5.31 10.15 -8.90
C TRP A 117 4.35 11.06 -8.12
N GLY A 118 4.10 10.75 -6.85
CA GLY A 118 3.22 11.54 -5.97
C GLY A 118 3.70 12.98 -5.84
N TRP A 119 4.99 13.18 -5.62
CA TRP A 119 5.58 14.52 -5.55
C TRP A 119 5.50 15.30 -6.86
N ALA A 120 5.59 14.62 -8.00
CA ALA A 120 5.51 15.25 -9.31
C ALA A 120 4.08 15.57 -9.78
N ASN A 121 3.07 14.85 -9.28
CA ASN A 121 1.72 14.88 -9.85
C ASN A 121 0.61 15.29 -8.85
N THR A 122 0.95 15.59 -7.60
CA THR A 122 -0.02 16.07 -6.61
C THR A 122 0.59 17.25 -5.84
N ASP A 123 -0.27 18.07 -5.24
CA ASP A 123 0.16 19.19 -4.37
C ASP A 123 0.09 18.81 -2.88
N ARG A 124 -0.03 17.53 -2.57
CA ARG A 124 -0.13 17.08 -1.17
C ARG A 124 1.14 17.41 -0.40
N PRO A 125 1.03 18.00 0.80
CA PRO A 125 2.19 18.45 1.57
C PRO A 125 2.98 17.30 2.18
N ARG A 126 2.34 16.12 2.31
CA ARG A 126 2.98 14.92 2.88
C ARG A 126 2.41 13.64 2.28
N ILE A 127 3.16 12.56 2.44
CA ILE A 127 2.72 11.17 2.22
C ILE A 127 2.71 10.47 3.56
N ALA A 128 1.64 9.72 3.84
CA ALA A 128 1.46 8.95 5.07
C ALA A 128 1.42 7.44 4.77
N ALA A 129 1.79 6.64 5.76
CA ALA A 129 1.58 5.19 5.76
C ALA A 129 1.29 4.72 7.18
N TRP A 130 0.51 3.67 7.32
CA TRP A 130 0.20 3.08 8.62
C TRP A 130 0.14 1.56 8.56
N THR A 131 0.37 0.96 9.69
CA THR A 131 0.31 -0.49 9.89
C THR A 131 0.21 -0.79 11.37
N VAL A 132 0.02 -2.07 11.74
CA VAL A 132 0.09 -2.50 13.14
C VAL A 132 1.55 -2.58 13.62
N ILE A 133 1.77 -2.42 14.92
CA ILE A 133 3.13 -2.40 15.52
C ILE A 133 3.92 -3.70 15.26
N ASP A 134 3.24 -4.83 15.18
CA ASP A 134 3.87 -6.14 14.96
C ASP A 134 4.34 -6.35 13.52
N ASN A 135 3.83 -5.56 12.57
CA ASN A 135 4.27 -5.61 11.17
C ASN A 135 5.62 -4.93 10.96
N LYS A 136 6.66 -5.50 11.60
CA LYS A 136 8.04 -4.98 11.54
C LYS A 136 8.60 -4.81 10.14
N PRO A 137 8.35 -5.73 9.17
CA PRO A 137 8.80 -5.54 7.80
C PRO A 137 8.25 -4.26 7.16
N SER A 138 6.97 -3.94 7.40
CA SER A 138 6.31 -2.76 6.81
C SER A 138 6.87 -1.45 7.37
N TRP A 139 6.84 -1.23 8.69
CA TRP A 139 7.37 0.01 9.23
C TRP A 139 8.92 0.09 9.13
N GLY A 140 9.61 -1.05 9.05
CA GLY A 140 11.03 -1.09 8.70
C GLY A 140 11.28 -0.55 7.29
N LEU A 141 10.40 -0.80 6.32
CA LEU A 141 10.46 -0.19 5.00
C LEU A 141 10.14 1.31 5.06
N MET A 142 9.10 1.72 5.81
CA MET A 142 8.78 3.16 6.00
C MET A 142 10.02 3.95 6.46
N LYS A 143 10.74 3.43 7.46
CA LYS A 143 11.99 4.06 7.93
C LYS A 143 13.08 4.13 6.84
N ARG A 144 13.26 3.07 6.05
CA ARG A 144 14.23 3.05 4.93
C ARG A 144 13.84 3.99 3.77
N LEU A 145 12.57 4.36 3.68
CA LEU A 145 12.06 5.37 2.75
C LEU A 145 12.21 6.81 3.29
N GLY A 146 12.74 6.99 4.51
CA GLY A 146 12.90 8.29 5.14
C GLY A 146 11.65 8.81 5.86
N MET A 147 10.64 7.95 6.03
CA MET A 147 9.43 8.34 6.77
C MET A 147 9.69 8.40 8.28
N VAL A 148 9.09 9.38 8.94
CA VAL A 148 9.23 9.65 10.38
C VAL A 148 8.00 9.14 11.13
N ARG A 149 8.21 8.52 12.27
CA ARG A 149 7.15 8.05 13.17
C ARG A 149 6.35 9.24 13.74
N ARG A 150 5.03 9.15 13.69
CA ARG A 150 4.09 10.17 14.15
C ARG A 150 3.10 9.56 15.16
N GLU A 151 3.53 9.49 16.41
CA GLU A 151 2.72 8.94 17.50
C GLU A 151 1.46 9.77 17.75
N ASP A 152 1.53 11.06 17.49
CA ASP A 152 0.40 12.00 17.55
C ASP A 152 -0.69 11.73 16.49
N LEU A 153 -0.37 10.94 15.48
CA LEU A 153 -1.31 10.52 14.43
C LEU A 153 -1.78 9.07 14.56
N ASP A 154 -1.35 8.34 15.58
CA ASP A 154 -1.80 6.98 15.81
C ASP A 154 -3.32 6.92 15.96
N PHE A 155 -3.93 5.90 15.39
CA PHE A 155 -5.37 5.77 15.42
C PHE A 155 -5.83 4.32 15.49
N ARG A 156 -7.12 4.18 15.79
CA ARG A 156 -7.80 2.90 15.68
C ARG A 156 -8.56 2.85 14.36
N HIS A 157 -8.23 1.85 13.54
CA HIS A 157 -8.89 1.65 12.25
C HIS A 157 -10.35 1.25 12.46
N PRO A 158 -11.32 1.99 11.88
CA PRO A 158 -12.74 1.81 12.19
C PRO A 158 -13.34 0.48 11.73
N ASP A 159 -12.71 -0.22 10.79
CA ASP A 159 -13.17 -1.51 10.29
C ASP A 159 -12.88 -2.68 11.26
N TYR A 160 -12.14 -2.43 12.34
CA TYR A 160 -11.81 -3.43 13.35
C TYR A 160 -12.57 -3.16 14.66
N ALA A 161 -13.03 -4.24 15.31
CA ALA A 161 -13.69 -4.13 16.60
C ALA A 161 -12.79 -3.47 17.66
N GLU A 162 -13.41 -2.87 18.66
CA GLU A 162 -12.67 -2.36 19.81
C GLU A 162 -11.90 -3.50 20.51
N GLY A 163 -10.61 -3.27 20.80
CA GLY A 163 -9.72 -4.30 21.36
C GLY A 163 -9.06 -5.24 20.35
N ASP A 164 -9.47 -5.23 19.07
CA ASP A 164 -8.82 -6.03 18.04
C ASP A 164 -7.38 -5.53 17.79
N PRO A 165 -6.33 -6.38 17.95
CA PRO A 165 -4.95 -5.96 17.76
C PRO A 165 -4.66 -5.46 16.34
N PHE A 166 -5.39 -5.94 15.33
CA PHE A 166 -5.23 -5.50 13.94
C PHE A 166 -5.82 -4.11 13.67
N GLY A 167 -6.53 -3.52 14.61
CA GLY A 167 -7.07 -2.17 14.48
C GLY A 167 -6.13 -1.07 14.99
N ALA A 168 -5.10 -1.38 15.79
CA ALA A 168 -4.19 -0.38 16.37
C ALA A 168 -3.13 0.04 15.35
N MET A 169 -3.33 1.19 14.69
CA MET A 169 -2.44 1.69 13.64
C MET A 169 -1.38 2.63 14.19
N ILE A 170 -0.13 2.33 13.87
CA ILE A 170 1.00 3.25 14.01
C ILE A 170 1.22 4.00 12.70
N VAL A 171 1.47 5.31 12.77
CA VAL A 171 1.57 6.17 11.59
C VAL A 171 2.99 6.67 11.36
N TYR A 172 3.40 6.68 10.11
CA TYR A 172 4.62 7.30 9.60
C TYR A 172 4.28 8.28 8.50
N THR A 173 5.01 9.39 8.42
CA THR A 173 4.85 10.38 7.36
C THR A 173 6.18 10.83 6.80
N ILE A 174 6.14 11.34 5.58
CA ILE A 174 7.25 12.08 4.98
C ILE A 174 6.68 13.33 4.34
N ASP A 175 7.28 14.49 4.65
CA ASP A 175 6.87 15.77 4.09
C ASP A 175 7.43 15.94 2.67
N ARG A 176 6.75 16.77 1.88
CA ARG A 176 7.23 17.14 0.54
C ARG A 176 8.61 17.78 0.66
N PRO A 177 9.57 17.34 -0.15
CA PRO A 177 10.86 18.05 -0.25
C PRO A 177 10.66 19.52 -0.67
N ALA A 178 11.47 20.40 -0.09
CA ALA A 178 11.47 21.83 -0.41
C ALA A 178 11.92 22.10 -1.84
#